data_26cd7128a94227a56b73836604e6510b
#
_entry.id   26cd7128a94227a56b73836604e6510b
#
_cell.length_a   1.000
_cell.length_b   1.000
_cell.length_c   1.000
_cell.angle_alpha   90.00
_cell.angle_beta   90.00
_cell.angle_gamma   90.00
#
_symmetry.space_group_name_H-M   'P 1'
#
loop_
_entity.id
_entity.type
_entity.pdbx_description
1 polymer ?
#
loop_
_entity_poly.entity_id
_entity_poly.type
_entity_poly.pdbx_seq_one_letter_code
_entity_poly.pdbx_strand_id
1 'polypeptide(L)'
;TPKPSSAASDVYKRQGLFYEPTVVVSSENQRQPPDEEETFGPLATLYRFSNDDDVVKRANDVKVGLGAYFFTQDVKRAFRVGEALQVGMVGINTGAISQATIPFGGVRESGFGREGGPFGIEEYLYEKTLVFNV
;
A
#
# COMPACT_ATOMS: atom_id res chain seq x y z
N THR A 1 16.91 -20.17 -4.89
CA THR A 1 15.45 -20.26 -4.80
C THR A 1 15.11 -20.97 -3.50
N PRO A 2 14.43 -20.32 -2.53
CA PRO A 2 13.87 -21.05 -1.43
C PRO A 2 12.88 -22.06 -2.02
N LYS A 3 13.19 -23.34 -1.91
CA LYS A 3 12.22 -24.37 -2.25
C LYS A 3 11.05 -24.20 -1.28
N PRO A 4 9.83 -24.05 -1.77
CA PRO A 4 8.68 -24.19 -0.90
C PRO A 4 8.78 -25.57 -0.24
N SER A 5 8.56 -25.60 1.06
CA SER A 5 8.48 -26.82 1.82
C SER A 5 7.63 -27.83 1.08
N SER A 6 8.13 -29.04 0.98
CA SER A 6 7.65 -30.21 0.24
C SER A 6 6.20 -30.15 -0.29
N ALA A 7 6.02 -30.57 -1.55
CA ALA A 7 4.73 -30.68 -2.22
C ALA A 7 3.60 -31.36 -1.42
N ALA A 8 3.94 -32.21 -0.44
CA ALA A 8 2.98 -32.84 0.47
C ALA A 8 2.34 -31.86 1.47
N SER A 9 3.07 -30.85 1.93
CA SER A 9 2.51 -29.82 2.82
C SER A 9 1.57 -28.87 2.07
N ASP A 10 1.81 -28.68 0.78
CA ASP A 10 1.05 -27.79 -0.08
C ASP A 10 -0.37 -28.32 -0.39
N VAL A 11 -0.53 -29.65 -0.47
CA VAL A 11 -1.81 -30.29 -0.79
C VAL A 11 -2.80 -30.18 0.37
N TYR A 12 -2.33 -30.25 1.62
CA TYR A 12 -3.20 -30.12 2.79
C TYR A 12 -3.49 -28.67 3.19
N LYS A 13 -2.63 -27.74 2.83
CA LYS A 13 -2.75 -26.30 3.17
C LYS A 13 -3.70 -25.52 2.27
N ARG A 14 -4.12 -26.10 1.15
CA ARG A 14 -4.95 -25.45 0.12
C ARG A 14 -6.32 -26.09 -0.07
N GLN A 15 -6.87 -26.72 0.96
CA GLN A 15 -8.19 -27.31 0.87
C GLN A 15 -9.27 -26.36 1.39
N GLY A 16 -10.27 -26.09 0.54
CA GLY A 16 -11.42 -25.24 0.87
C GLY A 16 -11.07 -23.75 0.96
N LEU A 17 -11.66 -23.07 1.94
CA LEU A 17 -11.53 -21.62 2.17
C LEU A 17 -10.40 -21.26 3.16
N PHE A 18 -9.58 -22.23 3.56
CA PHE A 18 -8.54 -22.03 4.56
C PHE A 18 -7.16 -21.96 3.91
N TYR A 19 -6.41 -20.92 4.27
CA TYR A 19 -5.02 -20.73 3.89
C TYR A 19 -4.20 -20.40 5.13
N GLU A 20 -3.06 -21.06 5.31
CA GLU A 20 -2.17 -20.75 6.44
C GLU A 20 -1.51 -19.38 6.27
N PRO A 21 -1.54 -18.51 7.30
CA PRO A 21 -0.76 -17.30 7.30
C PRO A 21 0.72 -17.60 7.01
N THR A 22 1.25 -16.97 5.97
CA THR A 22 2.57 -17.29 5.45
C THR A 22 3.45 -16.05 5.42
N VAL A 23 4.67 -16.15 5.96
CA VAL A 23 5.68 -15.11 5.88
C VAL A 23 6.84 -15.62 5.01
N VAL A 24 7.15 -14.89 3.95
CA VAL A 24 8.27 -15.15 3.05
C VAL A 24 9.36 -14.11 3.32
N VAL A 25 10.56 -14.57 3.70
CA VAL A 25 11.72 -13.69 3.86
C VAL A 25 12.59 -13.81 2.62
N SER A 26 12.74 -12.72 1.89
CA SER A 26 13.63 -12.68 0.74
C SER A 26 15.07 -12.56 1.22
N SER A 27 15.94 -13.44 0.74
CA SER A 27 17.38 -13.39 0.99
C SER A 27 18.11 -12.46 0.02
N GLU A 28 17.46 -12.03 -1.04
CA GLU A 28 18.04 -11.22 -2.11
C GLU A 28 17.30 -9.89 -2.24
N ASN A 29 18.02 -8.87 -2.66
CA ASN A 29 17.50 -7.53 -2.95
C ASN A 29 16.68 -7.48 -4.27
N GLN A 30 16.21 -8.62 -4.74
CA GLN A 30 15.44 -8.73 -5.97
C GLN A 30 13.96 -8.88 -5.66
N ARG A 31 13.14 -8.14 -6.39
CA ARG A 31 11.70 -8.37 -6.42
C ARG A 31 11.44 -9.82 -6.84
N GLN A 32 10.56 -10.47 -6.12
CA GLN A 32 10.04 -11.77 -6.48
C GLN A 32 8.71 -11.59 -7.24
N PRO A 33 8.33 -12.52 -8.12
CA PRO A 33 7.08 -12.44 -8.88
C PRO A 33 5.82 -12.09 -8.08
N PRO A 34 5.66 -12.47 -6.79
CA PRO A 34 4.52 -12.02 -5.98
C PRO A 34 4.46 -10.50 -5.73
N ASP A 35 5.57 -9.77 -5.94
CA ASP A 35 5.61 -8.32 -5.72
C ASP A 35 5.15 -7.53 -6.94
N GLU A 36 5.05 -8.17 -8.09
CA GLU A 36 4.53 -7.55 -9.33
C GLU A 36 3.00 -7.60 -9.39
N GLU A 37 2.40 -8.56 -8.69
CA GLU A 37 0.95 -8.72 -8.57
C GLU A 37 0.53 -8.53 -7.11
N GLU A 38 -0.51 -7.75 -6.89
CA GLU A 38 -1.08 -7.59 -5.56
C GLU A 38 -1.72 -8.89 -5.08
N THR A 39 -1.19 -9.46 -3.99
CA THR A 39 -1.72 -10.68 -3.39
C THR A 39 -2.74 -10.36 -2.32
N PHE A 40 -4.02 -10.60 -2.59
CA PHE A 40 -5.08 -10.53 -1.59
C PHE A 40 -5.15 -11.83 -0.81
N GLY A 41 -4.42 -11.92 0.29
CA GLY A 41 -4.38 -13.13 1.10
C GLY A 41 -3.44 -13.03 2.29
N PRO A 42 -3.39 -14.05 3.16
CA PRO A 42 -2.56 -14.05 4.36
C PRO A 42 -1.10 -14.39 4.02
N LEU A 43 -0.51 -13.62 3.11
CA LEU A 43 0.89 -13.73 2.69
C LEU A 43 1.60 -12.41 2.95
N ALA A 44 2.71 -12.44 3.66
CA ALA A 44 3.57 -11.28 3.87
C ALA A 44 4.98 -11.57 3.37
N THR A 45 5.48 -10.75 2.46
CA THR A 45 6.85 -10.81 1.96
C THR A 45 7.71 -9.77 2.68
N LEU A 46 8.81 -10.19 3.26
CA LEU A 46 9.74 -9.34 4.00
C LEU A 46 11.05 -9.16 3.24
N TYR A 47 11.45 -7.91 3.10
CA TYR A 47 12.72 -7.50 2.48
C TYR A 47 13.55 -6.71 3.46
N ARG A 48 14.85 -7.00 3.50
CA ARG A 48 15.81 -6.15 4.22
C ARG A 48 16.13 -4.93 3.39
N PHE A 49 16.31 -3.80 4.06
CA PHE A 49 16.85 -2.58 3.46
C PHE A 49 17.96 -2.01 4.35
N SER A 50 18.82 -1.19 3.79
CA SER A 50 20.00 -0.64 4.47
C SER A 50 19.85 0.84 4.84
N ASN A 51 19.02 1.59 4.10
CA ASN A 51 18.83 3.02 4.31
C ASN A 51 17.43 3.45 3.79
N ASP A 52 17.03 4.67 4.17
CA ASP A 52 15.72 5.21 3.84
C ASP A 52 15.52 5.42 2.34
N ASP A 53 16.56 5.81 1.60
CA ASP A 53 16.48 6.07 0.16
C ASP A 53 16.21 4.76 -0.62
N ASP A 54 16.87 3.68 -0.21
CA ASP A 54 16.67 2.35 -0.79
C ASP A 54 15.22 1.86 -0.58
N VAL A 55 14.73 1.94 0.67
CA VAL A 55 13.37 1.45 0.95
C VAL A 55 12.31 2.30 0.29
N VAL A 56 12.46 3.62 0.24
CA VAL A 56 11.52 4.53 -0.44
C VAL A 56 11.51 4.26 -1.95
N LYS A 57 12.68 4.09 -2.56
CA LYS A 57 12.78 3.73 -3.98
C LYS A 57 12.04 2.43 -4.28
N ARG A 58 12.24 1.39 -3.48
CA ARG A 58 11.55 0.10 -3.66
C ARG A 58 10.06 0.20 -3.41
N ALA A 59 9.63 0.91 -2.37
CA ALA A 59 8.22 1.12 -2.06
C ALA A 59 7.49 1.86 -3.19
N ASN A 60 8.19 2.79 -3.86
CA ASN A 60 7.63 3.55 -4.97
C ASN A 60 7.70 2.83 -6.32
N ASP A 61 8.44 1.73 -6.43
CA ASP A 61 8.59 0.96 -7.66
C ASP A 61 7.44 -0.05 -7.83
N VAL A 62 6.20 0.43 -7.72
CA VAL A 62 4.95 -0.31 -7.89
C VAL A 62 3.95 0.53 -8.69
N LYS A 63 2.99 -0.12 -9.33
CA LYS A 63 1.96 0.55 -10.12
C LYS A 63 0.84 1.14 -9.28
N VAL A 64 0.60 0.56 -8.11
CA VAL A 64 -0.45 0.99 -7.17
C VAL A 64 0.10 1.96 -6.14
N GLY A 65 -0.77 2.71 -5.46
CA GLY A 65 -0.37 3.68 -4.44
C GLY A 65 -1.53 4.07 -3.53
N LEU A 66 -2.14 3.10 -2.84
CA LEU A 66 -3.24 3.40 -1.92
C LEU A 66 -2.72 3.88 -0.56
N GLY A 67 -1.96 3.06 0.11
CA GLY A 67 -1.48 3.36 1.45
C GLY A 67 -0.14 2.71 1.77
N ALA A 68 0.61 3.35 2.64
CA ALA A 68 1.85 2.82 3.20
C ALA A 68 1.91 3.04 4.70
N TYR A 69 2.70 2.23 5.39
CA TYR A 69 2.87 2.31 6.83
C TYR A 69 4.34 2.22 7.18
N PHE A 70 4.77 3.01 8.16
CA PHE A 70 6.09 2.84 8.73
C PHE A 70 6.15 3.32 10.18
N PHE A 71 7.18 2.90 10.88
CA PHE A 71 7.39 3.20 12.28
C PHE A 71 8.73 3.87 12.49
N THR A 72 8.76 5.00 13.19
CA THR A 72 9.98 5.73 13.54
C THR A 72 9.75 6.59 14.77
N GLN A 73 10.80 6.82 15.56
CA GLN A 73 10.80 7.81 16.64
C GLN A 73 11.42 9.15 16.19
N ASP A 74 12.03 9.20 15.01
CA ASP A 74 12.63 10.40 14.45
C ASP A 74 11.58 11.19 13.65
N VAL A 75 11.21 12.34 14.16
CA VAL A 75 10.23 13.25 13.54
C VAL A 75 10.69 13.73 12.16
N LYS A 76 11.98 14.01 11.99
CA LYS A 76 12.52 14.43 10.67
C LYS A 76 12.37 13.31 9.65
N ARG A 77 12.66 12.08 10.05
CA ARG A 77 12.44 10.89 9.20
C ARG A 77 10.96 10.72 8.90
N ALA A 78 10.08 10.93 9.87
CA ALA A 78 8.63 10.81 9.68
C ALA A 78 8.13 11.69 8.53
N PHE A 79 8.50 12.95 8.51
CA PHE A 79 8.16 13.86 7.41
C PHE A 79 8.86 13.48 6.11
N ARG A 80 10.18 13.32 6.11
CA ARG A 80 10.95 13.03 4.90
C ARG A 80 10.51 11.76 4.19
N VAL A 81 10.31 10.67 4.92
CA VAL A 81 9.87 9.41 4.34
C VAL A 81 8.39 9.47 3.96
N GLY A 82 7.54 10.07 4.79
CA GLY A 82 6.12 10.23 4.53
C GLY A 82 5.85 11.01 3.24
N GLU A 83 6.56 12.11 3.00
CA GLU A 83 6.43 12.92 1.78
C GLU A 83 7.02 12.22 0.55
N ALA A 84 8.06 11.40 0.72
CA ALA A 84 8.72 10.71 -0.38
C ALA A 84 7.96 9.48 -0.90
N LEU A 85 7.07 8.89 -0.09
CA LEU A 85 6.25 7.76 -0.48
C LEU A 85 5.14 8.19 -1.44
N GLN A 86 5.06 7.56 -2.61
CA GLN A 86 4.08 7.88 -3.66
C GLN A 86 2.78 7.10 -3.49
N VAL A 87 2.11 7.37 -2.39
CA VAL A 87 0.82 6.77 -2.02
C VAL A 87 -0.17 7.87 -1.61
N GLY A 88 -1.45 7.55 -1.61
CA GLY A 88 -2.48 8.51 -1.18
C GLY A 88 -2.57 8.71 0.32
N MET A 89 -2.14 7.72 1.09
CA MET A 89 -2.22 7.73 2.56
C MET A 89 -0.97 7.14 3.19
N VAL A 90 -0.50 7.74 4.28
CA VAL A 90 0.65 7.22 5.03
C VAL A 90 0.30 7.11 6.52
N GLY A 91 0.36 5.91 7.05
CA GLY A 91 0.26 5.64 8.49
C GLY A 91 1.64 5.69 9.14
N ILE A 92 1.88 6.68 10.01
CA ILE A 92 3.13 6.81 10.74
C ILE A 92 2.89 6.40 12.19
N ASN A 93 3.58 5.35 12.64
CA ASN A 93 3.42 4.77 13.97
C ASN A 93 1.98 4.28 14.27
N THR A 94 1.20 4.01 13.25
CA THR A 94 -0.17 3.51 13.35
C THR A 94 -0.46 2.53 12.22
N GLY A 95 -1.30 1.55 12.49
CA GLY A 95 -1.87 0.66 11.46
C GLY A 95 -3.24 1.11 10.95
N ALA A 96 -3.79 2.22 11.48
CA ALA A 96 -5.11 2.70 11.14
C ALA A 96 -5.02 4.02 10.35
N ILE A 97 -5.36 3.97 9.06
CA ILE A 97 -5.38 5.13 8.15
C ILE A 97 -6.80 5.46 7.65
N SER A 98 -7.79 4.69 8.07
CA SER A 98 -9.18 4.89 7.66
C SER A 98 -9.99 5.49 8.80
N GLN A 99 -10.45 6.72 8.61
CA GLN A 99 -11.35 7.43 9.52
C GLN A 99 -12.30 8.30 8.70
N ALA A 100 -13.53 8.50 9.17
CA ALA A 100 -14.55 9.28 8.45
C ALA A 100 -14.14 10.75 8.19
N THR A 101 -13.26 11.29 9.04
CA THR A 101 -12.83 12.70 8.99
C THR A 101 -11.60 12.96 8.14
N ILE A 102 -10.93 11.92 7.65
CA ILE A 102 -9.75 12.07 6.81
C ILE A 102 -10.02 11.52 5.39
N PRO A 103 -9.43 12.13 4.36
CA PRO A 103 -9.58 11.65 3.00
C PRO A 103 -8.98 10.26 2.84
N PHE A 104 -9.75 9.36 2.23
CA PHE A 104 -9.32 8.01 1.89
C PHE A 104 -9.24 7.85 0.38
N GLY A 105 -8.12 7.40 -0.13
CA GLY A 105 -7.92 7.16 -1.55
C GLY A 105 -6.46 7.07 -1.94
N GLY A 106 -6.21 6.63 -3.15
CA GLY A 106 -4.89 6.34 -3.69
C GLY A 106 -4.43 7.28 -4.78
N VAL A 107 -3.31 6.91 -5.35
CA VAL A 107 -2.73 7.49 -6.56
C VAL A 107 -2.38 6.38 -7.53
N ARG A 108 -1.98 6.71 -8.76
CA ARG A 108 -1.61 5.75 -9.81
C ARG A 108 -2.79 4.78 -10.13
N GLU A 109 -2.53 3.48 -10.28
CA GLU A 109 -3.56 2.47 -10.59
C GLU A 109 -4.51 2.17 -9.40
N SER A 110 -4.25 2.72 -8.20
CA SER A 110 -5.19 2.65 -7.09
C SER A 110 -6.42 3.56 -7.24
N GLY A 111 -6.51 4.30 -8.34
CA GLY A 111 -7.71 5.03 -8.74
C GLY A 111 -7.64 6.54 -8.50
N PHE A 112 -8.74 7.21 -8.85
CA PHE A 112 -8.92 8.65 -8.76
C PHE A 112 -9.85 8.99 -7.60
N GLY A 113 -9.77 10.27 -7.16
CA GLY A 113 -10.68 10.82 -6.16
C GLY A 113 -10.34 10.43 -4.72
N ARG A 114 -11.18 10.92 -3.81
CA ARG A 114 -11.07 10.64 -2.38
C ARG A 114 -12.44 10.43 -1.76
N GLU A 115 -12.55 9.42 -0.90
CA GLU A 115 -13.71 9.20 -0.05
C GLU A 115 -13.49 9.85 1.31
N GLY A 116 -14.56 10.20 2.00
CA GLY A 116 -14.49 10.79 3.33
C GLY A 116 -13.78 12.15 3.41
N GLY A 117 -13.50 12.58 4.63
CA GLY A 117 -12.89 13.89 4.86
C GLY A 117 -13.80 15.06 4.44
N PRO A 118 -13.30 16.30 4.51
CA PRO A 118 -14.08 17.50 4.20
C PRO A 118 -14.39 17.64 2.70
N PHE A 119 -13.61 17.02 1.82
CA PHE A 119 -13.72 17.15 0.36
C PHE A 119 -14.44 15.97 -0.31
N GLY A 120 -14.78 14.92 0.45
CA GLY A 120 -15.38 13.71 -0.13
C GLY A 120 -16.71 13.95 -0.83
N ILE A 121 -17.44 15.02 -0.48
CA ILE A 121 -18.68 15.39 -1.15
C ILE A 121 -18.44 15.92 -2.59
N GLU A 122 -17.27 16.46 -2.88
CA GLU A 122 -16.92 17.04 -4.18
C GLU A 122 -16.94 15.97 -5.28
N GLU A 123 -16.65 14.72 -4.97
CA GLU A 123 -16.71 13.59 -5.91
C GLU A 123 -18.14 13.28 -6.41
N TYR A 124 -19.16 13.81 -5.75
CA TYR A 124 -20.59 13.65 -6.10
C TYR A 124 -21.17 14.92 -6.72
N LEU A 125 -20.37 15.95 -6.94
CA LEU A 125 -20.82 17.24 -7.47
C LEU A 125 -20.17 17.52 -8.83
N TYR A 126 -20.81 18.39 -9.59
CA TYR A 126 -20.21 18.95 -10.79
C TYR A 126 -20.49 20.46 -10.84
N GLU A 127 -19.55 21.20 -11.36
CA GLU A 127 -19.69 22.64 -11.58
C GLU A 127 -20.54 22.92 -12.84
N LYS A 128 -21.46 23.87 -12.72
CA LYS A 128 -22.26 24.35 -13.84
C LYS A 128 -22.16 25.87 -13.96
N THR A 129 -21.66 26.33 -15.08
CA THR A 129 -21.62 27.74 -15.39
C THR A 129 -22.87 28.19 -16.15
N LEU A 130 -23.52 29.25 -15.69
CA LEU A 130 -24.64 29.93 -16.37
C LEU A 130 -24.18 31.34 -16.75
N VAL A 131 -24.29 31.66 -18.03
CA VAL A 131 -23.96 32.99 -18.53
C VAL A 131 -25.23 33.59 -19.10
N PHE A 132 -25.61 34.76 -18.60
CA PHE A 132 -26.75 35.52 -19.11
C PHE A 132 -26.23 36.79 -19.82
N ASN A 133 -26.70 36.98 -21.03
CA ASN A 133 -26.52 38.27 -21.73
C ASN A 133 -27.80 39.06 -21.54
N VAL A 134 -27.75 40.21 -20.89
CA VAL A 134 -28.87 41.14 -20.64
C VAL A 134 -28.72 42.34 -21.58
#